data_824f49ab059f66f01c946573bb1fd6a5
#
_entry.id   824f49ab059f66f01c946573bb1fd6a5
#
_cell.length_a   1.000
_cell.length_b   1.000
_cell.length_c   1.000
_cell.angle_alpha   90.00
_cell.angle_beta   90.00
_cell.angle_gamma   90.00
#
_symmetry.space_group_name_H-M   'P 1'
#
loop_
_entity.id
_entity.type
_entity.pdbx_description
1 polymer ?
#
loop_
_entity_poly.entity_id
_entity_poly.type
_entity_poly.pdbx_seq_one_letter_code
_entity_poly.pdbx_strand_id
1 'polypeptide(L)'
;MEAGQLEKANRLIHETRVMTLAVCRNDIPWSSPVYFVFHDNGFYFFSNENSRHIKDAEGLNSVSASIFQDSDRMDLIFGFQMAGRIETISKMDVYLKVVKKYVSKFSFLKQIFGSQMIENRQFFLEKFKSRLYCFHPDRIYLSDNSNPSGKRSEIDITVIR
;
A
#
# COMPACT_ATOMS: atom_id res chain seq x y z
N MET A 1 7.05 -20.29 3.49
CA MET A 1 7.12 -19.71 2.13
C MET A 1 8.45 -20.14 1.51
N GLU A 2 8.42 -20.63 0.28
CA GLU A 2 9.64 -21.00 -0.45
C GLU A 2 10.48 -19.77 -0.78
N ALA A 3 11.81 -19.92 -0.88
CA ALA A 3 12.72 -18.78 -1.14
C ALA A 3 12.35 -18.00 -2.41
N GLY A 4 11.96 -18.68 -3.49
CA GLY A 4 11.53 -18.03 -4.72
C GLY A 4 10.24 -17.23 -4.61
N GLN A 5 9.30 -17.66 -3.76
CA GLN A 5 8.08 -16.90 -3.49
C GLN A 5 8.35 -15.64 -2.67
N LEU A 6 9.29 -15.71 -1.72
CA LEU A 6 9.71 -14.55 -0.94
C LEU A 6 10.36 -13.47 -1.80
N GLU A 7 11.22 -13.88 -2.74
CA GLU A 7 11.85 -12.95 -3.68
C GLU A 7 10.79 -12.26 -4.57
N LYS A 8 9.84 -13.03 -5.13
CA LYS A 8 8.73 -12.49 -5.91
C LYS A 8 7.87 -11.52 -5.07
N ALA A 9 7.59 -11.84 -3.81
CA ALA A 9 6.81 -11.02 -2.90
C ALA A 9 7.51 -9.67 -2.61
N ASN A 10 8.81 -9.70 -2.32
CA ASN A 10 9.62 -8.51 -2.13
C ASN A 10 9.64 -7.64 -3.39
N ARG A 11 9.89 -8.25 -4.55
CA ARG A 11 9.89 -7.54 -5.84
C ARG A 11 8.54 -6.88 -6.11
N LEU A 12 7.44 -7.60 -5.91
CA LEU A 12 6.09 -7.06 -6.10
C LEU A 12 5.87 -5.78 -5.30
N ILE A 13 6.20 -5.78 -4.01
CA ILE A 13 6.02 -4.62 -3.12
C ILE A 13 6.88 -3.43 -3.55
N HIS A 14 8.09 -3.67 -4.00
CA HIS A 14 9.00 -2.59 -4.38
C HIS A 14 8.70 -2.02 -5.78
N GLU A 15 8.33 -2.86 -6.73
CA GLU A 15 8.10 -2.46 -8.12
C GLU A 15 6.68 -1.95 -8.35
N THR A 16 5.68 -2.54 -7.69
CA THR A 16 4.29 -2.09 -7.82
C THR A 16 4.09 -0.74 -7.14
N ARG A 17 3.52 0.20 -7.88
CA ARG A 17 3.31 1.58 -7.43
C ARG A 17 1.95 1.82 -6.81
N VAL A 18 0.95 1.07 -7.22
CA VAL A 18 -0.46 1.27 -6.87
C VAL A 18 -0.97 0.08 -6.07
N MET A 19 -1.65 0.39 -4.99
CA MET A 19 -2.46 -0.53 -4.21
C MET A 19 -3.91 -0.14 -4.38
N THR A 20 -4.79 -1.10 -4.56
CA THR A 20 -6.24 -0.86 -4.57
C THR A 20 -6.80 -1.14 -3.20
N LEU A 21 -7.37 -0.11 -2.57
CA LEU A 21 -8.16 -0.24 -1.34
C LEU A 21 -9.61 -0.55 -1.69
N ALA A 22 -10.25 -1.41 -0.92
CA ALA A 22 -11.67 -1.69 -1.01
C ALA A 22 -12.32 -1.56 0.37
N VAL A 23 -13.33 -0.71 0.44
CA VAL A 23 -14.13 -0.43 1.64
C VAL A 23 -15.59 -0.74 1.36
N CYS A 24 -16.34 -1.08 2.41
CA CYS A 24 -17.78 -1.27 2.31
C CYS A 24 -18.44 -0.59 3.50
N ARG A 25 -19.26 0.42 3.24
CA ARG A 25 -20.06 1.12 4.26
C ARG A 25 -21.52 1.07 3.89
N ASN A 26 -22.38 0.65 4.83
CA ASN A 26 -23.82 0.48 4.61
C ASN A 26 -24.13 -0.40 3.38
N ASP A 27 -23.42 -1.51 3.23
CA ASP A 27 -23.53 -2.46 2.11
C ASP A 27 -23.20 -1.87 0.73
N ILE A 28 -22.60 -0.68 0.70
CA ILE A 28 -22.14 -0.05 -0.55
C ILE A 28 -20.62 -0.19 -0.64
N PRO A 29 -20.11 -1.07 -1.52
CA PRO A 29 -18.70 -1.23 -1.74
C PRO A 29 -18.10 -0.07 -2.53
N TRP A 30 -16.85 0.26 -2.24
CA TRP A 30 -16.09 1.26 -2.96
C TRP A 30 -14.64 0.84 -3.10
N SER A 31 -14.07 1.02 -4.29
CA SER A 31 -12.69 0.69 -4.62
C SER A 31 -11.91 1.94 -5.02
N SER A 32 -10.70 2.10 -4.51
CA SER A 32 -9.84 3.27 -4.77
C SER A 32 -8.39 2.87 -4.95
N PRO A 33 -7.77 3.19 -6.10
CA PRO A 33 -6.33 3.05 -6.28
C PRO A 33 -5.59 4.15 -5.53
N VAL A 34 -4.51 3.80 -4.82
CA VAL A 34 -3.63 4.73 -4.11
C VAL A 34 -2.16 4.39 -4.38
N TYR A 35 -1.32 5.39 -4.53
CA TYR A 35 0.13 5.19 -4.55
C TYR A 35 0.60 4.80 -3.15
N PHE A 36 1.51 3.83 -3.04
CA PHE A 36 1.98 3.37 -1.74
C PHE A 36 3.49 3.15 -1.69
N VAL A 37 4.01 3.15 -0.48
CA VAL A 37 5.31 2.59 -0.13
C VAL A 37 5.16 1.62 1.03
N PHE A 38 6.04 0.62 1.06
CA PHE A 38 6.09 -0.35 2.15
C PHE A 38 7.18 0.04 3.16
N HIS A 39 6.83 0.04 4.44
CA HIS A 39 7.74 0.31 5.54
C HIS A 39 7.20 -0.32 6.82
N ASP A 40 8.06 -0.99 7.58
CA ASP A 40 7.75 -1.54 8.90
C ASP A 40 6.40 -2.30 8.94
N ASN A 41 6.27 -3.29 8.05
CA ASN A 41 5.11 -4.16 7.90
C ASN A 41 3.79 -3.45 7.54
N GLY A 42 3.85 -2.20 7.07
CA GLY A 42 2.69 -1.41 6.67
C GLY A 42 2.80 -0.84 5.25
N PHE A 43 1.64 -0.63 4.64
CA PHE A 43 1.52 0.00 3.32
C PHE A 43 1.06 1.44 3.52
N TYR A 44 1.99 2.37 3.35
CA TYR A 44 1.77 3.79 3.61
C TYR A 44 1.33 4.50 2.34
N PHE A 45 0.33 5.38 2.46
CA PHE A 45 -0.20 6.14 1.34
C PHE A 45 -0.69 7.51 1.79
N PHE A 46 -0.66 8.47 0.86
CA PHE A 46 -1.24 9.79 1.07
C PHE A 46 -2.64 9.86 0.50
N SER A 47 -3.56 10.45 1.25
CA SER A 47 -4.93 10.69 0.80
C SER A 47 -5.53 11.93 1.46
N ASN A 48 -6.49 12.54 0.77
CA ASN A 48 -7.33 13.58 1.36
C ASN A 48 -8.27 12.96 2.39
N GLU A 49 -8.37 13.55 3.58
CA GLU A 49 -9.26 13.10 4.65
C GLU A 49 -10.74 13.08 4.26
N ASN A 50 -11.12 13.88 3.27
CA ASN A 50 -12.46 13.94 2.72
C ASN A 50 -12.73 12.94 1.58
N SER A 51 -11.73 12.17 1.17
CA SER A 51 -11.91 11.11 0.17
C SER A 51 -12.88 10.05 0.67
N ARG A 52 -13.70 9.52 -0.25
CA ARG A 52 -14.71 8.52 0.10
C ARG A 52 -14.12 7.30 0.79
N HIS A 53 -13.03 6.74 0.25
CA HIS A 53 -12.38 5.56 0.86
C HIS A 53 -11.84 5.81 2.28
N ILE A 54 -11.47 7.06 2.64
CA ILE A 54 -11.07 7.39 4.01
C ILE A 54 -12.30 7.51 4.90
N LYS A 55 -13.32 8.27 4.49
CA LYS A 55 -14.55 8.43 5.25
C LYS A 55 -15.28 7.10 5.45
N ASP A 56 -15.34 6.29 4.40
CA ASP A 56 -16.01 4.98 4.48
C ASP A 56 -15.21 3.97 5.32
N ALA A 57 -13.88 4.14 5.45
CA ALA A 57 -13.04 3.31 6.33
C ALA A 57 -13.11 3.69 7.81
N GLU A 58 -13.54 4.92 8.13
CA GLU A 58 -13.62 5.37 9.53
C GLU A 58 -14.53 4.47 10.37
N GLY A 59 -13.98 3.95 11.48
CA GLY A 59 -14.72 3.09 12.40
C GLY A 59 -14.95 1.66 11.89
N LEU A 60 -14.48 1.30 10.69
CA LEU A 60 -14.51 -0.08 10.25
C LEU A 60 -13.39 -0.89 10.90
N ASN A 61 -13.73 -2.08 11.36
CA ASN A 61 -12.76 -3.02 11.94
C ASN A 61 -11.88 -3.67 10.87
N SER A 62 -12.34 -3.70 9.61
CA SER A 62 -11.60 -4.31 8.52
C SER A 62 -11.94 -3.66 7.18
N VAL A 63 -10.92 -3.48 6.36
CA VAL A 63 -10.98 -3.10 4.96
C VAL A 63 -10.12 -4.05 4.14
N SER A 64 -10.30 -4.08 2.84
CA SER A 64 -9.48 -4.93 1.98
C SER A 64 -8.49 -4.10 1.17
N ALA A 65 -7.40 -4.74 0.76
CA ALA A 65 -6.47 -4.17 -0.21
C ALA A 65 -5.95 -5.24 -1.15
N SER A 66 -5.52 -4.81 -2.33
CA SER A 66 -4.80 -5.69 -3.25
C SER A 66 -3.68 -4.94 -3.95
N ILE A 67 -2.60 -5.67 -4.22
CA ILE A 67 -1.56 -5.27 -5.16
C ILE A 67 -1.32 -6.44 -6.10
N PHE A 68 -1.02 -6.12 -7.36
CA PHE A 68 -0.81 -7.19 -8.30
C PHE A 68 0.11 -6.74 -9.44
N GLN A 69 0.87 -7.67 -10.00
CA GLN A 69 1.72 -7.45 -11.14
C GLN A 69 0.92 -7.75 -12.41
N ASP A 70 0.79 -6.75 -13.26
CA ASP A 70 0.21 -6.90 -14.59
C ASP A 70 1.13 -7.72 -15.48
N SER A 71 0.55 -8.62 -16.28
CA SER A 71 1.25 -9.45 -17.24
C SER A 71 0.31 -9.94 -18.35
N ASP A 72 0.81 -9.99 -19.57
CA ASP A 72 0.17 -10.63 -20.72
C ASP A 72 0.28 -12.17 -20.67
N ARG A 73 1.05 -12.70 -19.72
CA ARG A 73 1.25 -14.12 -19.48
C ARG A 73 0.58 -14.56 -18.19
N MET A 74 -0.34 -15.53 -18.30
CA MET A 74 -1.11 -16.04 -17.16
C MET A 74 -0.22 -16.63 -16.05
N ASP A 75 0.87 -17.31 -16.42
CA ASP A 75 1.82 -17.95 -15.49
C ASP A 75 2.69 -16.93 -14.71
N LEU A 76 2.71 -15.66 -15.14
CA LEU A 76 3.43 -14.59 -14.46
C LEU A 76 2.53 -13.70 -13.58
N ILE A 77 1.22 -13.97 -13.55
CA ILE A 77 0.31 -13.23 -12.66
C ILE A 77 0.66 -13.57 -11.22
N PHE A 78 0.94 -12.52 -10.47
CA PHE A 78 1.37 -12.60 -9.09
C PHE A 78 0.85 -11.41 -8.30
N GLY A 79 0.33 -11.64 -7.09
CA GLY A 79 -0.25 -10.54 -6.33
C GLY A 79 -0.60 -10.87 -4.90
N PHE A 80 -0.94 -9.84 -4.13
CA PHE A 80 -1.46 -9.95 -2.77
C PHE A 80 -2.93 -9.58 -2.72
N GLN A 81 -3.67 -10.36 -1.96
CA GLN A 81 -5.02 -10.05 -1.48
C GLN A 81 -4.94 -9.93 0.04
N MET A 82 -5.40 -8.81 0.57
CA MET A 82 -5.16 -8.44 1.96
C MET A 82 -6.45 -8.03 2.64
N ALA A 83 -6.57 -8.37 3.91
CA ALA A 83 -7.54 -7.79 4.83
C ALA A 83 -6.78 -7.12 5.98
N GLY A 84 -7.25 -5.98 6.45
CA GLY A 84 -6.56 -5.22 7.47
C GLY A 84 -7.31 -3.95 7.85
N ARG A 85 -6.62 -3.00 8.46
CA ARG A 85 -7.18 -1.72 8.91
C ARG A 85 -6.37 -0.54 8.42
N ILE A 86 -7.01 0.62 8.32
CA ILE A 86 -6.36 1.88 7.98
C ILE A 86 -6.19 2.71 9.25
N GLU A 87 -4.99 3.25 9.44
CA GLU A 87 -4.64 4.13 10.55
C GLU A 87 -4.07 5.45 10.03
N THR A 88 -4.42 6.56 10.67
CA THR A 88 -3.83 7.88 10.39
C THR A 88 -2.48 8.00 11.11
N ILE A 89 -1.43 8.38 10.38
CA ILE A 89 -0.07 8.51 10.91
C ILE A 89 0.20 9.95 11.31
N SER A 90 0.44 10.13 12.63
CA SER A 90 0.79 11.43 13.22
C SER A 90 2.26 11.54 13.67
N LYS A 91 2.96 10.41 13.88
CA LYS A 91 4.34 10.37 14.37
C LYS A 91 5.31 10.93 13.31
N MET A 92 6.09 11.94 13.69
CA MET A 92 6.99 12.66 12.78
C MET A 92 8.13 11.78 12.26
N ASP A 93 8.68 10.91 13.09
CA ASP A 93 9.78 10.01 12.72
C ASP A 93 9.35 9.00 11.64
N VAL A 94 8.15 8.44 11.77
CA VAL A 94 7.53 7.57 10.74
C VAL A 94 7.28 8.36 9.47
N TYR A 95 6.70 9.56 9.59
CA TYR A 95 6.41 10.43 8.47
C TYR A 95 7.67 10.68 7.62
N LEU A 96 8.78 11.09 8.25
CA LEU A 96 10.03 11.40 7.56
C LEU A 96 10.62 10.18 6.84
N LYS A 97 10.58 9.00 7.48
CA LYS A 97 11.05 7.74 6.85
C LYS A 97 10.21 7.38 5.64
N VAL A 98 8.90 7.50 5.75
CA VAL A 98 7.97 7.21 4.66
C VAL A 98 8.14 8.18 3.51
N VAL A 99 8.25 9.49 3.77
CA VAL A 99 8.46 10.50 2.72
C VAL A 99 9.75 10.23 1.94
N LYS A 100 10.84 9.86 2.63
CA LYS A 100 12.09 9.47 1.95
C LYS A 100 11.88 8.29 0.99
N LYS A 101 11.12 7.28 1.42
CA LYS A 101 10.78 6.12 0.56
C LYS A 101 9.90 6.54 -0.63
N TYR A 102 8.94 7.45 -0.42
CA TYR A 102 8.12 8.00 -1.50
C TYR A 102 8.96 8.73 -2.55
N VAL A 103 9.84 9.62 -2.12
CA VAL A 103 10.74 10.36 -3.02
C VAL A 103 11.67 9.41 -3.78
N SER A 104 12.11 8.33 -3.15
CA SER A 104 12.93 7.30 -3.81
C SER A 104 12.14 6.50 -4.85
N LYS A 105 10.92 6.09 -4.50
CA LYS A 105 10.08 5.24 -5.36
C LYS A 105 9.43 6.02 -6.52
N PHE A 106 9.08 7.29 -6.29
CA PHE A 106 8.33 8.12 -7.24
C PHE A 106 9.16 9.33 -7.68
N SER A 107 9.95 9.17 -8.74
CA SER A 107 10.86 10.20 -9.25
C SER A 107 10.17 11.52 -9.63
N PHE A 108 8.89 11.46 -10.08
CA PHE A 108 8.13 12.66 -10.40
C PHE A 108 7.91 13.59 -9.20
N LEU A 109 7.94 13.07 -7.98
CA LEU A 109 7.81 13.89 -6.78
C LEU A 109 9.01 14.82 -6.60
N LYS A 110 10.22 14.39 -6.97
CA LYS A 110 11.43 15.25 -6.95
C LYS A 110 11.30 16.44 -7.90
N GLN A 111 10.67 16.21 -9.05
CA GLN A 111 10.47 17.26 -10.07
C GLN A 111 9.43 18.29 -9.63
N ILE A 112 8.38 17.85 -8.93
CA ILE A 112 7.29 18.73 -8.50
C ILE A 112 7.66 19.54 -7.24
N PHE A 113 8.44 18.96 -6.32
CA PHE A 113 8.57 19.49 -4.96
C PHE A 113 9.99 19.87 -4.54
N GLY A 114 11.02 19.46 -5.27
CA GLY A 114 12.40 19.73 -4.90
C GLY A 114 12.77 19.16 -3.52
N SER A 115 13.82 19.74 -2.90
CA SER A 115 14.33 19.32 -1.58
C SER A 115 13.42 19.71 -0.40
N GLN A 116 12.58 20.70 -0.54
CA GLN A 116 11.70 21.21 0.54
C GLN A 116 10.67 20.20 1.02
N MET A 117 10.35 19.20 0.19
CA MET A 117 9.36 18.19 0.50
C MET A 117 9.75 17.27 1.67
N ILE A 118 11.04 17.06 1.88
CA ILE A 118 11.54 16.09 2.87
C ILE A 118 11.50 16.68 4.28
N GLU A 119 11.54 18.01 4.42
CA GLU A 119 11.78 18.70 5.68
C GLU A 119 10.51 19.25 6.34
N ASN A 120 9.40 19.37 5.60
CA ASN A 120 8.23 20.07 6.11
C ASN A 120 6.91 19.31 5.88
N ARG A 121 6.42 18.64 6.94
CA ARG A 121 5.11 17.98 6.95
C ARG A 121 3.97 18.95 6.62
N GLN A 122 4.06 20.19 7.11
CA GLN A 122 3.06 21.24 6.90
C GLN A 122 2.93 21.57 5.41
N PHE A 123 4.07 21.64 4.71
CA PHE A 123 4.11 21.85 3.28
C PHE A 123 3.36 20.76 2.50
N PHE A 124 3.50 19.50 2.92
CA PHE A 124 2.79 18.36 2.28
C PHE A 124 1.29 18.45 2.51
N LEU A 125 0.88 18.75 3.74
CA LEU A 125 -0.53 18.93 4.11
C LEU A 125 -1.19 20.09 3.35
N GLU A 126 -0.49 21.22 3.25
CA GLU A 126 -1.02 22.44 2.60
C GLU A 126 -1.07 22.29 1.08
N LYS A 127 0.01 21.76 0.48
CA LYS A 127 0.13 21.63 -0.97
C LYS A 127 -0.77 20.54 -1.56
N PHE A 128 -0.91 19.40 -0.88
CA PHE A 128 -1.69 18.26 -1.35
C PHE A 128 -3.04 18.09 -0.67
N LYS A 129 -3.31 18.83 0.41
CA LYS A 129 -4.48 18.60 1.27
C LYS A 129 -4.63 17.11 1.65
N SER A 130 -3.48 16.46 1.87
CA SER A 130 -3.40 15.01 2.08
C SER A 130 -2.71 14.69 3.39
N ARG A 131 -3.23 13.71 4.11
CA ARG A 131 -2.63 13.12 5.31
C ARG A 131 -1.96 11.80 4.97
N LEU A 132 -1.03 11.39 5.81
CA LEU A 132 -0.41 10.08 5.71
C LEU A 132 -1.25 9.06 6.46
N TYR A 133 -1.55 7.97 5.77
CA TYR A 133 -2.25 6.79 6.29
C TYR A 133 -1.37 5.56 6.14
N CYS A 134 -1.63 4.57 6.97
CA CYS A 134 -1.07 3.22 6.84
C CYS A 134 -2.19 2.20 6.76
N PHE A 135 -2.14 1.34 5.76
CA PHE A 135 -2.89 0.09 5.77
C PHE A 135 -2.03 -0.96 6.47
N HIS A 136 -2.49 -1.45 7.60
CA HIS A 136 -1.91 -2.54 8.37
C HIS A 136 -2.62 -3.83 8.00
N PRO A 137 -1.99 -4.75 7.29
CA PRO A 137 -2.60 -6.03 6.97
C PRO A 137 -2.63 -6.94 8.20
N ASP A 138 -3.80 -7.51 8.48
CA ASP A 138 -3.98 -8.56 9.47
C ASP A 138 -3.85 -9.95 8.81
N ARG A 139 -4.17 -10.04 7.50
CA ARG A 139 -4.03 -11.24 6.67
C ARG A 139 -3.57 -10.88 5.28
N ILE A 140 -2.64 -11.66 4.76
CA ILE A 140 -2.16 -11.55 3.38
C ILE A 140 -2.20 -12.91 2.73
N TYR A 141 -2.85 -12.99 1.57
CA TYR A 141 -2.85 -14.16 0.71
C TYR A 141 -2.08 -13.85 -0.56
N LEU A 142 -1.12 -14.73 -0.86
CA LEU A 142 -0.36 -14.72 -2.08
C LEU A 142 -1.13 -15.44 -3.17
N SER A 143 -1.36 -14.79 -4.29
CA SER A 143 -1.81 -15.37 -5.54
C SER A 143 -0.61 -15.52 -6.46
N ASP A 144 -0.26 -16.74 -6.84
CA ASP A 144 0.86 -17.08 -7.73
C ASP A 144 0.37 -18.09 -8.77
N ASN A 145 0.14 -17.61 -9.98
CA ASN A 145 -0.35 -18.46 -11.07
C ASN A 145 0.73 -19.39 -11.64
N SER A 146 2.00 -19.18 -11.30
CA SER A 146 3.06 -20.15 -11.64
C SER A 146 3.00 -21.41 -10.78
N ASN A 147 2.23 -21.38 -9.68
CA ASN A 147 2.03 -22.52 -8.82
C ASN A 147 0.97 -23.47 -9.42
N PRO A 148 1.36 -24.70 -9.81
CA PRO A 148 0.42 -25.66 -10.44
C PRO A 148 -0.78 -26.03 -9.56
N SER A 149 -0.65 -25.88 -8.23
CA SER A 149 -1.76 -26.19 -7.31
C SER A 149 -2.89 -25.18 -7.36
N GLY A 150 -2.65 -23.97 -7.89
CA GLY A 150 -3.59 -22.86 -7.88
C GLY A 150 -4.01 -22.37 -6.47
N LYS A 151 -3.41 -22.93 -5.42
CA LYS A 151 -3.74 -22.60 -4.04
C LYS A 151 -3.09 -21.28 -3.66
N ARG A 152 -3.89 -20.39 -3.06
CA ARG A 152 -3.38 -19.19 -2.39
C ARG A 152 -2.71 -19.60 -1.08
N SER A 153 -1.56 -19.01 -0.80
CA SER A 153 -0.82 -19.22 0.44
C SER A 153 -0.97 -18.00 1.33
N GLU A 154 -1.35 -18.22 2.58
CA GLU A 154 -1.28 -17.16 3.59
C GLU A 154 0.19 -16.90 3.93
N ILE A 155 0.58 -15.64 4.02
CA ILE A 155 1.95 -15.24 4.30
C ILE A 155 2.01 -14.31 5.50
N ASP A 156 3.09 -14.42 6.27
CA ASP A 156 3.40 -13.48 7.34
C ASP A 156 4.08 -12.25 6.75
N ILE A 157 3.54 -11.07 7.03
CA ILE A 157 4.07 -9.79 6.56
C ILE A 157 5.50 -9.54 7.06
N THR A 158 5.88 -10.08 8.21
CA THR A 158 7.17 -9.85 8.86
C THR A 158 8.35 -10.45 8.10
N VAL A 159 8.09 -11.39 7.19
CA VAL A 159 9.16 -11.99 6.36
C VAL A 159 9.48 -11.14 5.12
N ILE A 160 8.65 -10.14 4.80
CA ILE A 160 8.82 -9.22 3.67
C ILE A 160 9.73 -8.06 4.08
N ARG A 161 10.64 -7.66 3.22
CA ARG A 161 11.67 -6.65 3.51
C ARG A 161 11.72 -5.54 2.47
#